data_4f53232e3b217167254d77d386b3b68e
#
_entry.id   4f53232e3b217167254d77d386b3b68e
#
_cell.length_a   1.000
_cell.length_b   1.000
_cell.length_c   1.000
_cell.angle_alpha   90.00
_cell.angle_beta   90.00
_cell.angle_gamma   90.00
#
_symmetry.space_group_name_H-M   'P 1'
#
loop_
_entity.id
_entity.type
_entity.pdbx_description
1 polymer ?
#
loop_
_entity_poly.entity_id
_entity_poly.type
_entity_poly.pdbx_seq_one_letter_code
_entity_poly.pdbx_strand_id
1 'polypeptide(L)'
;MKGIPMGIGMSTGIRSLLFMLLVTVHLQAQQDVLTQARTLEESGKFSEAAALLTSGMNQPGHSADAKRALAWEIERLDRIRFDYSYSADRLFAQVQRSVKNVTREEFNRWDAEGKFDKRSIDGELRYLNVSRSNLFWRYPEIAARRVNPPNDSAFDRAVWKNCIDIMKASMASGEPYERPKTFRVVMTLTVDSGAVPAGETVRAWLPVPRTYPFQREFRLVASDPPVVSIAPDESPIRSAYLERVASHAGPTKFRIEYEYTADGIWFNTATEAVAEYDTDDPEYRRYTAEAPHIVFTDAMKALAKEIAGTETNPLVRARSFYRWIAENIQYSYAREYSTIRNIGGYCLEKKYGDCGQEAFLFMTLCRLSGIPARWQSAWFTFPGGKTIHDWCEISIPPYGWIPVDPYMGIFAMQYLETLGPVQQRAIRDFYFGGLDQYRIAANSDHCQTLEPAKQYFRSDVVDFQRGEVEWSGGNIYFDKWDYSLTIEEKK
;
A
#
# COMPACT_ATOMS: atom_id res chain seq x y z
N MET A 1 17.87 49.83 -59.13
CA MET A 1 18.16 49.75 -57.68
C MET A 1 17.25 48.68 -57.07
N LYS A 2 17.81 47.54 -56.72
CA LYS A 2 17.03 46.39 -56.15
C LYS A 2 17.13 46.49 -54.62
N GLY A 3 15.96 46.67 -53.95
CA GLY A 3 15.86 46.64 -52.50
C GLY A 3 15.95 45.23 -52.00
N ILE A 4 16.83 44.95 -51.01
CA ILE A 4 16.99 43.70 -50.28
C ILE A 4 16.07 43.77 -49.05
N PRO A 5 15.21 42.78 -48.77
CA PRO A 5 14.49 42.77 -47.54
C PRO A 5 15.43 42.22 -46.42
N MET A 6 15.70 43.02 -45.38
CA MET A 6 16.32 42.57 -44.14
C MET A 6 15.34 41.69 -43.35
N GLY A 7 15.52 40.38 -43.43
CA GLY A 7 14.93 39.46 -42.48
C GLY A 7 15.72 39.46 -41.19
N ILE A 8 15.16 39.98 -40.10
CA ILE A 8 15.75 39.92 -38.75
C ILE A 8 15.55 38.46 -38.24
N GLY A 9 16.56 37.62 -38.50
CA GLY A 9 16.61 36.26 -37.89
C GLY A 9 16.97 36.38 -36.42
N MET A 10 16.02 36.09 -35.55
CA MET A 10 16.35 35.91 -34.13
C MET A 10 17.38 34.78 -33.96
N SER A 11 18.48 35.06 -33.26
CA SER A 11 19.57 34.12 -33.01
C SER A 11 19.03 32.89 -32.24
N THR A 12 19.62 31.72 -32.51
CA THR A 12 19.27 30.44 -31.81
C THR A 12 19.31 30.56 -30.30
N GLY A 13 20.18 31.35 -29.72
CA GLY A 13 20.27 31.63 -28.27
C GLY A 13 19.05 32.37 -27.72
N ILE A 14 18.47 33.34 -28.45
CA ILE A 14 17.27 34.07 -28.00
C ILE A 14 16.04 33.14 -28.05
N ARG A 15 15.92 32.26 -29.05
CA ARG A 15 14.85 31.26 -29.12
C ARG A 15 14.92 30.24 -27.98
N SER A 16 16.12 29.78 -27.63
CA SER A 16 16.31 28.86 -26.49
C SER A 16 16.00 29.52 -25.14
N LEU A 17 16.38 30.77 -24.97
CA LEU A 17 16.08 31.53 -23.75
C LEU A 17 14.58 31.79 -23.58
N LEU A 18 13.87 32.15 -24.67
CA LEU A 18 12.44 32.38 -24.70
C LEU A 18 11.67 31.04 -24.40
N PHE A 19 12.15 29.94 -24.96
CA PHE A 19 11.56 28.62 -24.71
C PHE A 19 11.73 28.19 -23.25
N MET A 20 12.94 28.36 -22.66
CA MET A 20 13.16 28.10 -21.23
C MET A 20 12.30 29.00 -20.34
N LEU A 21 12.15 30.28 -20.68
CA LEU A 21 11.30 31.21 -19.92
C LEU A 21 9.81 30.79 -19.98
N LEU A 22 9.32 30.40 -21.14
CA LEU A 22 7.96 29.92 -21.32
C LEU A 22 7.71 28.63 -20.53
N VAL A 23 8.64 27.68 -20.55
CA VAL A 23 8.53 26.43 -19.78
C VAL A 23 8.52 26.71 -18.28
N THR A 24 9.37 27.61 -17.78
CA THR A 24 9.40 27.97 -16.35
C THR A 24 8.11 28.68 -15.92
N VAL A 25 7.56 29.56 -16.71
CA VAL A 25 6.28 30.26 -16.41
C VAL A 25 5.11 29.26 -16.37
N HIS A 26 5.06 28.30 -17.28
CA HIS A 26 3.99 27.31 -17.30
C HIS A 26 4.10 26.31 -16.12
N LEU A 27 5.31 25.89 -15.74
CA LEU A 27 5.54 25.06 -14.55
C LEU A 27 5.12 25.80 -13.27
N GLN A 28 5.44 27.10 -13.17
CA GLN A 28 5.04 27.92 -12.02
C GLN A 28 3.51 28.06 -11.95
N ALA A 29 2.84 28.35 -13.08
CA ALA A 29 1.39 28.46 -13.12
C ALA A 29 0.68 27.16 -12.74
N GLN A 30 1.20 26.01 -13.17
CA GLN A 30 0.69 24.70 -12.76
C GLN A 30 0.85 24.48 -11.25
N GLN A 31 2.03 24.79 -10.71
CA GLN A 31 2.33 24.65 -9.29
C GLN A 31 1.41 25.53 -8.44
N ASP A 32 1.09 26.74 -8.91
CA ASP A 32 0.16 27.66 -8.27
C ASP A 32 -1.27 27.10 -8.24
N VAL A 33 -1.76 26.51 -9.34
CA VAL A 33 -3.09 25.86 -9.41
C VAL A 33 -3.16 24.68 -8.44
N LEU A 34 -2.15 23.79 -8.41
CA LEU A 34 -2.09 22.67 -7.50
C LEU A 34 -2.06 23.12 -6.03
N THR A 35 -1.30 24.16 -5.72
CA THR A 35 -1.19 24.71 -4.36
C THR A 35 -2.53 25.32 -3.90
N GLN A 36 -3.18 26.10 -4.74
CA GLN A 36 -4.49 26.67 -4.45
C GLN A 36 -5.56 25.58 -4.28
N ALA A 37 -5.57 24.56 -5.14
CA ALA A 37 -6.49 23.44 -5.03
C ALA A 37 -6.29 22.66 -3.69
N ARG A 38 -5.05 22.52 -3.22
CA ARG A 38 -4.75 21.93 -1.89
C ARG A 38 -5.31 22.77 -0.75
N THR A 39 -5.15 24.10 -0.80
CA THR A 39 -5.71 24.99 0.21
C THR A 39 -7.23 24.89 0.26
N LEU A 40 -7.89 24.79 -0.89
CA LEU A 40 -9.33 24.56 -0.98
C LEU A 40 -9.73 23.20 -0.40
N GLU A 41 -9.02 22.13 -0.73
CA GLU A 41 -9.24 20.79 -0.14
C GLU A 41 -9.10 20.81 1.39
N GLU A 42 -8.04 21.43 1.92
CA GLU A 42 -7.77 21.53 3.36
C GLU A 42 -8.87 22.32 4.08
N SER A 43 -9.46 23.32 3.42
CA SER A 43 -10.63 24.05 3.93
C SER A 43 -11.97 23.36 3.68
N GLY A 44 -11.97 22.14 3.13
CA GLY A 44 -13.17 21.34 2.88
C GLY A 44 -13.97 21.73 1.65
N LYS A 45 -13.40 22.56 0.75
CA LYS A 45 -14.05 23.09 -0.47
C LYS A 45 -13.67 22.24 -1.69
N PHE A 46 -14.12 21.01 -1.70
CA PHE A 46 -13.75 20.02 -2.71
C PHE A 46 -14.25 20.35 -4.11
N SER A 47 -15.48 20.86 -4.21
CA SER A 47 -16.08 21.24 -5.48
C SER A 47 -15.37 22.46 -6.09
N GLU A 48 -14.97 23.45 -5.27
CA GLU A 48 -14.18 24.60 -5.72
C GLU A 48 -12.78 24.14 -6.19
N ALA A 49 -12.14 23.23 -5.45
CA ALA A 49 -10.84 22.66 -5.82
C ALA A 49 -10.91 21.93 -7.17
N ALA A 50 -11.90 21.06 -7.36
CA ALA A 50 -12.10 20.33 -8.62
C ALA A 50 -12.38 21.27 -9.81
N ALA A 51 -13.18 22.32 -9.60
CA ALA A 51 -13.44 23.33 -10.63
C ALA A 51 -12.18 24.11 -11.02
N LEU A 52 -11.33 24.49 -10.04
CA LEU A 52 -10.05 25.16 -10.27
C LEU A 52 -9.10 24.27 -11.09
N LEU A 53 -8.97 23.00 -10.72
CA LEU A 53 -8.13 22.01 -11.42
C LEU A 53 -8.63 21.79 -12.87
N THR A 54 -9.95 21.67 -13.05
CA THR A 54 -10.57 21.52 -14.39
C THR A 54 -10.31 22.76 -15.26
N SER A 55 -10.43 23.95 -14.69
CA SER A 55 -10.10 25.19 -15.38
C SER A 55 -8.62 25.23 -15.79
N GLY A 56 -7.72 24.81 -14.89
CA GLY A 56 -6.28 24.70 -15.17
C GLY A 56 -5.98 23.75 -16.33
N MET A 57 -6.63 22.58 -16.37
CA MET A 57 -6.47 21.59 -17.47
C MET A 57 -6.83 22.17 -18.84
N ASN A 58 -7.82 23.06 -18.90
CA ASN A 58 -8.31 23.65 -20.14
C ASN A 58 -7.49 24.88 -20.59
N GLN A 59 -6.52 25.34 -19.78
CA GLN A 59 -5.68 26.46 -20.18
C GLN A 59 -4.75 26.07 -21.34
N PRO A 60 -4.59 26.96 -22.34
CA PRO A 60 -3.65 26.76 -23.44
C PRO A 60 -2.22 26.69 -22.91
N GLY A 61 -1.39 25.83 -23.50
CA GLY A 61 0.06 25.77 -23.21
C GLY A 61 0.47 24.78 -22.14
N HIS A 62 -0.43 24.14 -21.40
CA HIS A 62 -0.06 23.06 -20.49
C HIS A 62 0.37 21.81 -21.27
N SER A 63 1.48 21.20 -20.84
CA SER A 63 1.96 19.92 -21.37
C SER A 63 0.97 18.77 -21.05
N ALA A 64 1.09 17.66 -21.75
CA ALA A 64 0.31 16.46 -21.46
C ALA A 64 0.51 15.98 -20.00
N ASP A 65 1.75 16.02 -19.51
CA ASP A 65 2.08 15.65 -18.12
C ASP A 65 1.47 16.61 -17.10
N ALA A 66 1.47 17.93 -17.39
CA ALA A 66 0.82 18.92 -16.54
C ALA A 66 -0.70 18.64 -16.44
N LYS A 67 -1.35 18.41 -17.58
CA LYS A 67 -2.78 18.05 -17.61
C LYS A 67 -3.06 16.75 -16.88
N ARG A 68 -2.18 15.75 -17.04
CA ARG A 68 -2.30 14.46 -16.33
C ARG A 68 -2.18 14.64 -14.82
N ALA A 69 -1.26 15.49 -14.35
CA ALA A 69 -1.12 15.79 -12.92
C ALA A 69 -2.36 16.49 -12.33
N LEU A 70 -2.96 17.44 -13.06
CA LEU A 70 -4.21 18.09 -12.65
C LEU A 70 -5.39 17.10 -12.65
N ALA A 71 -5.48 16.26 -13.69
CA ALA A 71 -6.50 15.19 -13.76
C ALA A 71 -6.38 14.20 -12.60
N TRP A 72 -5.15 13.85 -12.21
CA TRP A 72 -4.90 13.01 -11.05
C TRP A 72 -5.43 13.63 -9.75
N GLU A 73 -5.22 14.92 -9.52
CA GLU A 73 -5.73 15.58 -8.31
C GLU A 73 -7.28 15.64 -8.28
N ILE A 74 -7.95 15.77 -9.43
CA ILE A 74 -9.42 15.67 -9.52
C ILE A 74 -9.86 14.25 -9.10
N GLU A 75 -9.25 13.23 -9.71
CA GLU A 75 -9.51 11.83 -9.39
C GLU A 75 -9.30 11.56 -7.89
N ARG A 76 -8.21 12.08 -7.31
CA ARG A 76 -7.88 11.91 -5.89
C ARG A 76 -8.94 12.55 -4.98
N LEU A 77 -9.45 13.73 -5.32
CA LEU A 77 -10.55 14.38 -4.58
C LEU A 77 -11.82 13.52 -4.59
N ASP A 78 -12.16 12.90 -5.71
CA ASP A 78 -13.33 12.02 -5.82
C ASP A 78 -13.13 10.72 -5.00
N ARG A 79 -11.93 10.15 -4.99
CA ARG A 79 -11.59 9.00 -4.13
C ARG A 79 -11.70 9.34 -2.66
N ILE A 80 -11.31 10.55 -2.24
CA ILE A 80 -11.51 11.01 -0.85
C ILE A 80 -13.00 11.08 -0.51
N ARG A 81 -13.86 11.58 -1.43
CA ARG A 81 -15.31 11.56 -1.21
C ARG A 81 -15.86 10.15 -1.05
N PHE A 82 -15.31 9.20 -1.79
CA PHE A 82 -15.67 7.79 -1.68
C PHE A 82 -15.30 7.21 -0.31
N ASP A 83 -14.10 7.48 0.17
CA ASP A 83 -13.63 7.06 1.50
C ASP A 83 -14.47 7.68 2.63
N TYR A 84 -14.70 9.00 2.56
CA TYR A 84 -15.48 9.76 3.55
C TYR A 84 -16.95 9.83 3.16
N SER A 85 -17.59 8.68 2.96
CA SER A 85 -18.95 8.57 2.44
C SER A 85 -20.04 8.48 3.50
N TYR A 86 -19.72 8.41 4.78
CA TYR A 86 -20.72 8.23 5.84
C TYR A 86 -21.14 9.55 6.46
N SER A 87 -22.47 9.69 6.66
CA SER A 87 -23.02 10.68 7.60
C SER A 87 -22.89 10.18 9.05
N ALA A 88 -23.03 11.09 10.00
CA ALA A 88 -23.06 10.74 11.45
C ALA A 88 -24.13 9.69 11.76
N ASP A 89 -25.32 9.81 11.15
CA ASP A 89 -26.44 8.89 11.38
C ASP A 89 -26.15 7.49 10.81
N ARG A 90 -25.56 7.41 9.61
CA ARG A 90 -25.16 6.14 9.02
C ARG A 90 -24.10 5.44 9.85
N LEU A 91 -23.08 6.18 10.31
CA LEU A 91 -22.03 5.64 11.16
C LEU A 91 -22.61 5.19 12.51
N PHE A 92 -23.46 6.02 13.16
CA PHE A 92 -24.09 5.65 14.42
C PHE A 92 -24.90 4.36 14.29
N ALA A 93 -25.71 4.22 13.24
CA ALA A 93 -26.49 3.00 13.02
C ALA A 93 -25.62 1.75 12.88
N GLN A 94 -24.42 1.87 12.31
CA GLN A 94 -23.46 0.75 12.25
C GLN A 94 -22.81 0.46 13.61
N VAL A 95 -22.40 1.49 14.35
CA VAL A 95 -21.82 1.38 15.69
C VAL A 95 -22.84 0.74 16.63
N GLN A 96 -24.09 1.19 16.58
CA GLN A 96 -25.19 0.64 17.43
C GLN A 96 -25.41 -0.86 17.22
N ARG A 97 -25.29 -1.36 16.00
CA ARG A 97 -25.39 -2.79 15.69
C ARG A 97 -24.18 -3.59 16.12
N SER A 98 -23.03 -2.96 16.33
CA SER A 98 -21.75 -3.61 16.55
C SER A 98 -21.23 -3.50 17.99
N VAL A 99 -21.69 -2.52 18.76
CA VAL A 99 -21.28 -2.24 20.15
C VAL A 99 -22.49 -2.37 21.08
N LYS A 100 -22.37 -3.16 22.14
CA LYS A 100 -23.44 -3.38 23.12
C LYS A 100 -23.79 -2.07 23.85
N ASN A 101 -25.08 -1.79 23.97
CA ASN A 101 -25.65 -0.71 24.78
C ASN A 101 -25.08 0.70 24.50
N VAL A 102 -24.69 0.99 23.25
CA VAL A 102 -24.24 2.32 22.85
C VAL A 102 -25.45 3.24 22.67
N THR A 103 -25.40 4.43 23.26
CA THR A 103 -26.42 5.48 23.08
C THR A 103 -25.94 6.56 22.12
N ARG A 104 -26.85 7.42 21.63
CA ARG A 104 -26.49 8.55 20.78
C ARG A 104 -25.60 9.56 21.52
N GLU A 105 -25.85 9.78 22.81
CA GLU A 105 -25.04 10.68 23.66
C GLU A 105 -23.62 10.16 23.80
N GLU A 106 -23.46 8.85 23.98
CA GLU A 106 -22.14 8.23 24.03
C GLU A 106 -21.40 8.34 22.69
N PHE A 107 -22.08 8.07 21.57
CA PHE A 107 -21.52 8.27 20.24
C PHE A 107 -21.07 9.71 20.01
N ASN A 108 -21.89 10.70 20.37
CA ASN A 108 -21.56 12.13 20.24
C ASN A 108 -20.35 12.50 21.10
N ARG A 109 -20.21 11.91 22.31
CA ARG A 109 -19.03 12.10 23.15
C ARG A 109 -17.78 11.53 22.48
N TRP A 110 -17.83 10.31 21.91
CA TRP A 110 -16.72 9.71 21.17
C TRP A 110 -16.33 10.56 19.95
N ASP A 111 -17.31 11.13 19.27
CA ASP A 111 -17.06 12.03 18.14
C ASP A 111 -16.36 13.33 18.58
N ALA A 112 -16.76 13.90 19.69
CA ALA A 112 -16.11 15.08 20.29
C ALA A 112 -14.69 14.77 20.81
N GLU A 113 -14.45 13.55 21.29
CA GLU A 113 -13.14 13.04 21.69
C GLU A 113 -12.22 12.70 20.51
N GLY A 114 -12.70 12.80 19.25
CA GLY A 114 -11.92 12.52 18.06
C GLY A 114 -11.71 11.04 17.75
N LYS A 115 -12.58 10.15 18.27
CA LYS A 115 -12.44 8.70 18.02
C LYS A 115 -12.79 8.29 16.58
N PHE A 116 -13.39 9.17 15.80
CA PHE A 116 -13.74 8.92 14.41
C PHE A 116 -12.92 9.79 13.46
N ASP A 117 -12.43 9.18 12.38
CA ASP A 117 -11.81 9.90 11.28
C ASP A 117 -12.89 10.61 10.47
N LYS A 118 -12.83 11.95 10.45
CA LYS A 118 -13.83 12.79 9.80
C LYS A 118 -13.20 14.00 9.12
N ARG A 119 -13.90 14.54 8.14
CA ARG A 119 -13.53 15.82 7.50
C ARG A 119 -14.76 16.53 6.94
N SER A 120 -14.65 17.84 6.76
CA SER A 120 -15.63 18.62 6.02
C SER A 120 -15.44 18.41 4.52
N ILE A 121 -16.52 18.15 3.78
CA ILE A 121 -16.55 18.07 2.32
C ILE A 121 -17.74 18.88 1.83
N ASP A 122 -17.47 20.00 1.17
CA ASP A 122 -18.46 20.92 0.60
C ASP A 122 -19.55 21.35 1.61
N GLY A 123 -19.12 21.63 2.84
CA GLY A 123 -20.00 22.07 3.93
C GLY A 123 -20.63 20.94 4.75
N GLU A 124 -20.47 19.69 4.35
CA GLU A 124 -20.98 18.54 5.10
C GLU A 124 -19.88 17.81 5.88
N LEU A 125 -20.15 17.47 7.14
CA LEU A 125 -19.26 16.63 7.91
C LEU A 125 -19.41 15.16 7.50
N ARG A 126 -18.35 14.56 7.02
CA ARG A 126 -18.29 13.20 6.53
C ARG A 126 -17.29 12.35 7.31
N TYR A 127 -17.62 11.08 7.50
CA TYR A 127 -16.84 10.11 8.26
C TYR A 127 -16.27 9.05 7.32
N LEU A 128 -15.07 8.58 7.66
CA LEU A 128 -14.40 7.49 6.96
C LEU A 128 -15.25 6.22 7.04
N ASN A 129 -15.41 5.52 5.92
CA ASN A 129 -16.29 4.36 5.80
C ASN A 129 -15.86 3.15 6.65
N VAL A 130 -14.58 3.09 7.08
CA VAL A 130 -14.05 2.05 7.99
C VAL A 130 -14.02 2.46 9.47
N SER A 131 -14.53 3.67 9.83
CA SER A 131 -14.48 4.20 11.20
C SER A 131 -15.07 3.25 12.25
N ARG A 132 -16.17 2.53 11.94
CA ARG A 132 -16.72 1.51 12.85
C ARG A 132 -15.71 0.41 13.19
N SER A 133 -14.97 -0.07 12.22
CA SER A 133 -13.97 -1.11 12.43
C SER A 133 -12.77 -0.60 13.22
N ASN A 134 -12.37 0.65 12.96
CA ASN A 134 -11.27 1.31 13.65
C ASN A 134 -11.52 1.54 15.15
N LEU A 135 -12.78 1.64 15.58
CA LEU A 135 -13.09 1.68 17.01
C LEU A 135 -12.57 0.45 17.75
N PHE A 136 -12.65 -0.72 17.14
CA PHE A 136 -12.23 -1.98 17.77
C PHE A 136 -10.71 -2.19 17.74
N TRP A 137 -10.03 -1.58 16.80
CA TRP A 137 -8.58 -1.63 16.74
C TRP A 137 -7.92 -0.64 17.69
N ARG A 138 -8.47 0.58 17.77
CA ARG A 138 -7.86 1.69 18.51
C ARG A 138 -8.29 1.79 19.97
N TYR A 139 -9.45 1.22 20.34
CA TYR A 139 -10.06 1.42 21.66
C TYR A 139 -10.45 0.10 22.32
N PRO A 140 -9.57 -0.51 23.14
CA PRO A 140 -9.82 -1.80 23.80
C PRO A 140 -11.11 -1.79 24.64
N GLU A 141 -11.44 -0.67 25.31
CA GLU A 141 -12.65 -0.52 26.12
C GLU A 141 -13.94 -0.59 25.28
N ILE A 142 -13.86 -0.19 23.98
CA ILE A 142 -14.98 -0.33 23.05
C ILE A 142 -14.98 -1.74 22.45
N ALA A 143 -13.80 -2.30 22.15
CA ALA A 143 -13.64 -3.66 21.64
C ALA A 143 -14.23 -4.71 22.61
N ALA A 144 -14.07 -4.54 23.92
CA ALA A 144 -14.67 -5.39 24.95
C ALA A 144 -16.22 -5.41 24.91
N ARG A 145 -16.83 -4.41 24.28
CA ARG A 145 -18.29 -4.30 24.10
C ARG A 145 -18.77 -4.79 22.74
N ARG A 146 -17.93 -5.48 21.94
CA ARG A 146 -18.39 -6.03 20.64
C ARG A 146 -19.56 -6.99 20.83
N VAL A 147 -20.55 -6.88 19.94
CA VAL A 147 -21.70 -7.80 19.91
C VAL A 147 -21.22 -9.21 19.59
N ASN A 148 -20.32 -9.33 18.60
CA ASN A 148 -19.70 -10.59 18.18
C ASN A 148 -18.18 -10.45 18.34
N PRO A 149 -17.60 -10.71 19.52
CA PRO A 149 -16.13 -10.70 19.66
C PRO A 149 -15.50 -11.85 18.87
N PRO A 150 -14.32 -11.62 18.28
CA PRO A 150 -13.57 -12.71 17.64
C PRO A 150 -13.14 -13.74 18.69
N ASN A 151 -12.96 -14.99 18.24
CA ASN A 151 -12.36 -16.06 19.06
C ASN A 151 -11.06 -16.49 18.41
N ASP A 152 -9.98 -15.81 18.74
CA ASP A 152 -8.70 -15.92 18.05
C ASP A 152 -7.72 -16.90 18.70
N SER A 153 -8.10 -17.55 19.81
CA SER A 153 -7.20 -18.39 20.60
C SER A 153 -6.55 -19.55 19.82
N ALA A 154 -7.25 -20.13 18.83
CA ALA A 154 -6.68 -21.18 17.97
C ALA A 154 -5.71 -20.58 16.93
N PHE A 155 -6.05 -19.43 16.39
CA PHE A 155 -5.20 -18.68 15.47
C PHE A 155 -3.89 -18.25 16.15
N ASP A 156 -3.96 -17.63 17.32
CA ASP A 156 -2.80 -17.18 18.09
C ASP A 156 -1.81 -18.32 18.35
N ARG A 157 -2.32 -19.48 18.82
CA ARG A 157 -1.48 -20.66 19.03
C ARG A 157 -0.88 -21.21 17.74
N ALA A 158 -1.63 -21.16 16.63
CA ALA A 158 -1.13 -21.64 15.35
C ALA A 158 0.00 -20.73 14.81
N VAL A 159 -0.15 -19.40 14.90
CA VAL A 159 0.89 -18.43 14.54
C VAL A 159 2.14 -18.67 15.39
N TRP A 160 2.00 -18.74 16.72
CA TRP A 160 3.10 -19.05 17.63
C TRP A 160 3.84 -20.34 17.24
N LYS A 161 3.07 -21.42 17.07
CA LYS A 161 3.65 -22.72 16.72
C LYS A 161 4.40 -22.66 15.40
N ASN A 162 3.84 -22.03 14.37
CA ASN A 162 4.48 -21.95 13.06
C ASN A 162 5.79 -21.15 13.10
N CYS A 163 5.82 -20.00 13.79
CA CYS A 163 7.03 -19.21 13.98
C CYS A 163 8.14 -20.04 14.63
N ILE A 164 7.83 -20.75 15.73
CA ILE A 164 8.80 -21.57 16.45
C ILE A 164 9.28 -22.76 15.61
N ASP A 165 8.40 -23.38 14.85
CA ASP A 165 8.77 -24.52 13.98
C ASP A 165 9.70 -24.07 12.85
N ILE A 166 9.50 -22.90 12.25
CA ILE A 166 10.41 -22.31 11.25
C ILE A 166 11.78 -22.02 11.88
N MET A 167 11.81 -21.29 13.00
CA MET A 167 13.05 -20.97 13.71
C MET A 167 13.87 -22.22 14.04
N LYS A 168 13.21 -23.26 14.58
CA LYS A 168 13.87 -24.53 14.92
C LYS A 168 14.43 -25.24 13.70
N ALA A 169 13.70 -25.25 12.58
CA ALA A 169 14.15 -25.87 11.35
C ALA A 169 15.39 -25.13 10.79
N SER A 170 15.34 -23.80 10.72
CA SER A 170 16.45 -22.97 10.27
C SER A 170 17.69 -23.10 11.18
N MET A 171 17.48 -23.12 12.49
CA MET A 171 18.62 -23.34 13.43
C MET A 171 19.23 -24.72 13.28
N ALA A 172 18.46 -25.74 12.92
CA ALA A 172 18.95 -27.12 12.78
C ALA A 172 19.69 -27.32 11.44
N SER A 173 19.24 -26.70 10.36
CA SER A 173 19.87 -26.83 9.04
C SER A 173 21.00 -25.82 8.82
N GLY A 174 20.92 -24.65 9.46
CA GLY A 174 21.76 -23.49 9.15
C GLY A 174 21.27 -22.66 7.96
N GLU A 175 20.17 -23.06 7.32
CA GLU A 175 19.59 -22.40 6.14
C GLU A 175 18.42 -21.48 6.51
N PRO A 176 18.27 -20.32 5.85
CA PRO A 176 17.19 -19.39 6.19
C PRO A 176 15.81 -19.80 5.65
N TYR A 177 15.73 -20.66 4.64
CA TYR A 177 14.49 -21.05 3.94
C TYR A 177 14.13 -22.48 4.28
N GLU A 178 13.02 -22.65 5.01
CA GLU A 178 12.67 -23.94 5.60
C GLU A 178 11.16 -24.22 5.53
N ARG A 179 10.79 -25.48 5.68
CA ARG A 179 9.42 -25.94 5.81
C ARG A 179 8.53 -25.54 4.62
N PRO A 180 8.91 -25.91 3.39
CA PRO A 180 8.17 -25.57 2.19
C PRO A 180 6.72 -26.06 2.26
N LYS A 181 5.82 -25.25 1.69
CA LYS A 181 4.41 -25.59 1.47
C LYS A 181 4.04 -25.27 0.04
N THR A 182 3.33 -26.19 -0.59
CA THR A 182 2.77 -25.97 -1.94
C THR A 182 1.31 -25.59 -1.81
N PHE A 183 0.92 -24.53 -2.50
CA PHE A 183 -0.44 -24.01 -2.47
C PHE A 183 -1.08 -24.06 -3.85
N ARG A 184 -2.40 -24.27 -3.88
CA ARG A 184 -3.27 -24.05 -5.01
C ARG A 184 -4.16 -22.85 -4.72
N VAL A 185 -4.14 -21.87 -5.60
CA VAL A 185 -4.87 -20.60 -5.44
C VAL A 185 -5.84 -20.42 -6.60
N VAL A 186 -7.05 -19.99 -6.26
CA VAL A 186 -8.03 -19.50 -7.23
C VAL A 186 -8.34 -18.05 -6.90
N MET A 187 -8.07 -17.16 -7.83
CA MET A 187 -8.45 -15.75 -7.73
C MET A 187 -9.49 -15.42 -8.78
N THR A 188 -10.54 -14.72 -8.36
CA THR A 188 -11.61 -14.23 -9.24
C THR A 188 -11.80 -12.74 -9.06
N LEU A 189 -11.97 -12.02 -10.17
CA LEU A 189 -12.34 -10.62 -10.21
C LEU A 189 -13.66 -10.52 -10.99
N THR A 190 -14.64 -9.80 -10.45
CA THR A 190 -15.98 -9.70 -11.00
C THR A 190 -16.38 -8.23 -11.15
N VAL A 191 -16.46 -7.75 -12.37
CA VAL A 191 -16.95 -6.40 -12.70
C VAL A 191 -18.46 -6.43 -12.75
N ASP A 192 -19.11 -5.46 -12.10
CA ASP A 192 -20.55 -5.36 -11.96
C ASP A 192 -21.27 -5.29 -13.31
N SER A 193 -22.46 -5.87 -13.34
CA SER A 193 -23.32 -5.78 -14.52
C SER A 193 -23.64 -4.32 -14.83
N GLY A 194 -23.42 -3.92 -16.09
CA GLY A 194 -23.69 -2.56 -16.55
C GLY A 194 -22.61 -1.51 -16.20
N ALA A 195 -21.54 -1.89 -15.49
CA ALA A 195 -20.40 -0.99 -15.26
C ALA A 195 -19.64 -0.66 -16.54
N VAL A 196 -19.72 -1.54 -17.54
CA VAL A 196 -19.16 -1.35 -18.88
C VAL A 196 -20.25 -1.62 -19.92
N PRO A 197 -20.38 -0.80 -20.99
CA PRO A 197 -21.30 -1.08 -22.07
C PRO A 197 -21.05 -2.44 -22.72
N ALA A 198 -22.12 -3.14 -23.07
CA ALA A 198 -21.97 -4.42 -23.76
C ALA A 198 -21.30 -4.26 -25.14
N GLY A 199 -20.43 -5.21 -25.47
CA GLY A 199 -19.61 -5.16 -26.68
C GLY A 199 -18.23 -4.52 -26.48
N GLU A 200 -18.02 -3.77 -25.38
CA GLU A 200 -16.73 -3.19 -25.02
C GLU A 200 -15.80 -4.23 -24.38
N THR A 201 -14.50 -4.10 -24.60
CA THR A 201 -13.50 -4.98 -24.00
C THR A 201 -13.10 -4.46 -22.62
N VAL A 202 -13.28 -5.29 -21.62
CA VAL A 202 -12.74 -5.12 -20.26
C VAL A 202 -11.37 -5.77 -20.19
N ARG A 203 -10.40 -5.04 -19.66
CA ARG A 203 -9.03 -5.49 -19.41
C ARG A 203 -8.82 -5.66 -17.92
N ALA A 204 -8.22 -6.77 -17.52
CA ALA A 204 -7.98 -7.08 -16.10
C ALA A 204 -6.55 -7.56 -15.88
N TRP A 205 -5.97 -7.15 -14.76
CA TRP A 205 -4.68 -7.62 -14.25
C TRP A 205 -4.93 -8.25 -12.88
N LEU A 206 -4.54 -9.50 -12.72
CA LEU A 206 -4.66 -10.22 -11.45
C LEU A 206 -3.27 -10.55 -10.91
N PRO A 207 -2.99 -10.33 -9.61
CA PRO A 207 -1.69 -10.60 -9.03
C PRO A 207 -1.34 -12.10 -9.08
N VAL A 208 -0.09 -12.38 -9.42
CA VAL A 208 0.49 -13.72 -9.37
C VAL A 208 1.84 -13.68 -8.65
N PRO A 209 2.26 -14.81 -8.00
CA PRO A 209 3.50 -14.86 -7.26
C PRO A 209 4.72 -14.49 -8.11
N ARG A 210 5.60 -13.64 -7.60
CA ARG A 210 6.95 -13.41 -8.13
C ARG A 210 7.84 -14.59 -7.79
N THR A 211 8.94 -14.76 -8.52
CA THR A 211 9.96 -15.73 -8.15
C THR A 211 10.94 -15.13 -7.15
N TYR A 212 11.07 -15.77 -6.01
CA TYR A 212 12.04 -15.48 -4.94
C TYR A 212 12.70 -16.76 -4.47
N PRO A 213 13.82 -16.73 -3.77
CA PRO A 213 14.40 -17.93 -3.15
C PRO A 213 13.39 -18.71 -2.29
N PHE A 214 12.50 -17.98 -1.59
CA PHE A 214 11.46 -18.54 -0.73
C PHE A 214 10.11 -18.76 -1.44
N GLN A 215 9.91 -18.29 -2.69
CA GLN A 215 8.65 -18.39 -3.42
C GLN A 215 8.93 -18.80 -4.87
N ARG A 216 8.62 -20.04 -5.21
CA ARG A 216 9.05 -20.69 -6.47
C ARG A 216 7.98 -21.57 -7.06
N GLU A 217 8.30 -22.19 -8.20
CA GLU A 217 7.47 -23.19 -8.87
C GLU A 217 6.08 -22.68 -9.27
N PHE A 218 5.98 -21.38 -9.58
CA PHE A 218 4.72 -20.84 -10.10
C PHE A 218 4.29 -21.58 -11.36
N ARG A 219 3.04 -22.07 -11.36
CA ARG A 219 2.43 -22.74 -12.51
C ARG A 219 0.98 -22.32 -12.65
N LEU A 220 0.65 -21.65 -13.74
CA LEU A 220 -0.75 -21.40 -14.11
C LEU A 220 -1.42 -22.74 -14.43
N VAL A 221 -2.53 -23.04 -13.76
CA VAL A 221 -3.30 -24.29 -13.90
C VAL A 221 -4.46 -24.11 -14.85
N ALA A 222 -5.22 -23.01 -14.68
CA ALA A 222 -6.39 -22.69 -15.49
C ALA A 222 -6.66 -21.20 -15.47
N SER A 223 -7.37 -20.71 -16.48
CA SER A 223 -7.91 -19.33 -16.49
C SER A 223 -9.21 -19.26 -17.28
N ASP A 224 -10.04 -18.28 -16.96
CA ASP A 224 -11.25 -17.93 -17.70
C ASP A 224 -11.46 -16.40 -17.64
N PRO A 225 -11.31 -15.66 -18.76
CA PRO A 225 -10.84 -16.10 -20.10
C PRO A 225 -9.37 -16.59 -20.09
N PRO A 226 -8.87 -17.09 -21.23
CA PRO A 226 -7.45 -17.40 -21.35
C PRO A 226 -6.57 -16.19 -21.00
N VAL A 227 -5.48 -16.42 -20.27
CA VAL A 227 -4.48 -15.38 -19.97
C VAL A 227 -3.83 -14.96 -21.29
N VAL A 228 -3.78 -13.67 -21.55
CA VAL A 228 -3.12 -13.08 -22.71
C VAL A 228 -1.60 -13.03 -22.49
N SER A 229 -1.17 -12.58 -21.30
CA SER A 229 0.24 -12.53 -20.91
C SER A 229 0.41 -12.59 -19.38
N ILE A 230 1.59 -12.99 -18.95
CA ILE A 230 2.03 -12.89 -17.56
C ILE A 230 3.25 -11.97 -17.55
N ALA A 231 3.26 -10.98 -16.67
CA ALA A 231 4.40 -10.09 -16.50
C ALA A 231 5.66 -10.88 -16.15
N PRO A 232 6.84 -10.52 -16.71
CA PRO A 232 8.12 -11.15 -16.40
C PRO A 232 8.43 -11.15 -14.89
N ASP A 233 9.31 -12.03 -14.45
CA ASP A 233 9.72 -12.10 -13.04
C ASP A 233 10.50 -10.84 -12.59
N GLU A 234 11.15 -10.16 -13.51
CA GLU A 234 11.88 -8.91 -13.29
C GLU A 234 10.95 -7.71 -13.07
N SER A 235 9.70 -7.78 -13.53
CA SER A 235 8.73 -6.69 -13.36
C SER A 235 8.47 -6.43 -11.88
N PRO A 236 8.50 -5.17 -11.41
CA PRO A 236 8.24 -4.86 -10.00
C PRO A 236 6.86 -5.32 -9.52
N ILE A 237 5.89 -5.37 -10.43
CA ILE A 237 4.56 -5.95 -10.21
C ILE A 237 4.42 -7.15 -11.14
N ARG A 238 4.17 -8.34 -10.59
CA ARG A 238 3.89 -9.51 -11.39
C ARG A 238 2.40 -9.79 -11.46
N SER A 239 1.84 -9.78 -12.67
CA SER A 239 0.40 -9.95 -12.91
C SER A 239 0.12 -10.85 -14.11
N ALA A 240 -1.03 -11.54 -14.08
CA ALA A 240 -1.65 -12.13 -15.23
C ALA A 240 -2.59 -11.11 -15.89
N TYR A 241 -2.45 -10.87 -17.17
CA TYR A 241 -3.28 -9.98 -17.98
C TYR A 241 -4.31 -10.75 -18.77
N LEU A 242 -5.57 -10.32 -18.69
CA LEU A 242 -6.72 -10.96 -19.34
C LEU A 242 -7.63 -9.92 -19.98
N GLU A 243 -8.35 -10.34 -21.04
CA GLU A 243 -9.35 -9.51 -21.71
C GLU A 243 -10.66 -10.28 -21.88
N ARG A 244 -11.78 -9.58 -21.71
CA ARG A 244 -13.12 -10.13 -21.94
C ARG A 244 -14.08 -9.07 -22.45
N VAL A 245 -14.89 -9.42 -23.44
CA VAL A 245 -15.96 -8.55 -23.91
C VAL A 245 -17.11 -8.55 -22.89
N ALA A 246 -17.54 -7.36 -22.46
CA ALA A 246 -18.71 -7.18 -21.59
C ALA A 246 -20.00 -7.60 -22.33
N SER A 247 -20.93 -8.20 -21.59
CA SER A 247 -22.21 -8.63 -22.14
C SER A 247 -23.39 -8.06 -21.38
N HIS A 248 -24.57 -8.04 -21.99
CA HIS A 248 -25.82 -7.67 -21.33
C HIS A 248 -26.31 -8.75 -20.32
N ALA A 249 -25.77 -9.96 -20.38
CA ALA A 249 -26.28 -11.11 -19.65
C ALA A 249 -25.86 -11.15 -18.16
N GLY A 250 -24.99 -10.25 -17.71
CA GLY A 250 -24.55 -10.24 -16.32
C GLY A 250 -23.14 -9.64 -16.11
N PRO A 251 -22.55 -9.88 -14.94
CA PRO A 251 -21.23 -9.34 -14.61
C PRO A 251 -20.11 -9.94 -15.46
N THR A 252 -19.05 -9.15 -15.69
CA THR A 252 -17.86 -9.61 -16.41
C THR A 252 -16.87 -10.20 -15.42
N LYS A 253 -16.55 -11.50 -15.58
CA LYS A 253 -15.71 -12.25 -14.63
C LYS A 253 -14.37 -12.63 -15.25
N PHE A 254 -13.34 -12.57 -14.42
CA PHE A 254 -11.98 -13.04 -14.71
C PHE A 254 -11.57 -14.02 -13.61
N ARG A 255 -11.05 -15.16 -13.98
CA ARG A 255 -10.61 -16.20 -13.04
C ARG A 255 -9.24 -16.71 -13.47
N ILE A 256 -8.33 -16.80 -12.50
CA ILE A 256 -7.07 -17.53 -12.66
C ILE A 256 -6.95 -18.58 -11.55
N GLU A 257 -6.28 -19.68 -11.89
CA GLU A 257 -5.95 -20.74 -10.95
C GLU A 257 -4.50 -21.12 -11.14
N TYR A 258 -3.72 -21.10 -10.08
CA TYR A 258 -2.29 -21.37 -10.11
C TYR A 258 -1.83 -22.14 -8.88
N GLU A 259 -0.64 -22.73 -9.02
CA GLU A 259 0.09 -23.34 -7.91
C GLU A 259 1.44 -22.65 -7.72
N TYR A 260 1.94 -22.65 -6.50
CA TYR A 260 3.28 -22.19 -6.14
C TYR A 260 3.74 -22.83 -4.84
N THR A 261 5.06 -22.82 -4.60
CA THR A 261 5.67 -23.29 -3.35
C THR A 261 6.28 -22.09 -2.62
N ALA A 262 6.02 -22.01 -1.29
CA ALA A 262 6.62 -21.01 -0.41
C ALA A 262 7.27 -21.65 0.80
N ASP A 263 8.44 -21.13 1.19
CA ASP A 263 9.16 -21.51 2.42
C ASP A 263 8.85 -20.53 3.56
N GLY A 264 8.95 -21.02 4.79
CA GLY A 264 9.14 -20.15 5.93
C GLY A 264 10.56 -19.57 5.91
N ILE A 265 10.71 -18.34 6.33
CA ILE A 265 11.99 -17.63 6.33
C ILE A 265 12.38 -17.33 7.77
N TRP A 266 13.65 -17.57 8.12
CA TRP A 266 14.22 -17.01 9.32
C TRP A 266 15.72 -16.85 9.21
N PHE A 267 16.18 -15.61 9.18
CA PHE A 267 17.60 -15.27 9.25
C PHE A 267 18.02 -15.13 10.72
N ASN A 268 19.00 -15.91 11.13
CA ASN A 268 19.55 -15.78 12.48
C ASN A 268 20.45 -14.53 12.55
N THR A 269 19.85 -13.41 12.90
CA THR A 269 20.52 -12.10 13.02
C THR A 269 21.06 -11.83 14.43
N ALA A 270 21.21 -12.87 15.26
CA ALA A 270 21.62 -12.72 16.66
C ALA A 270 23.09 -12.29 16.81
N THR A 271 23.95 -12.63 15.83
CA THR A 271 25.38 -12.28 15.88
C THR A 271 25.65 -10.79 15.62
N GLU A 272 24.69 -10.07 15.06
CA GLU A 272 24.77 -8.63 14.70
C GLU A 272 26.03 -8.26 13.87
N ALA A 273 26.73 -9.24 13.31
CA ALA A 273 27.87 -9.02 12.44
C ALA A 273 27.36 -8.51 11.08
N VAL A 274 27.69 -7.27 10.77
CA VAL A 274 27.32 -6.60 9.52
C VAL A 274 28.59 -6.16 8.79
N ALA A 275 28.68 -6.47 7.49
CA ALA A 275 29.74 -5.94 6.63
C ALA A 275 29.38 -4.51 6.16
N GLU A 276 30.38 -3.78 5.69
CA GLU A 276 30.16 -2.44 5.11
C GLU A 276 29.34 -2.53 3.83
N TYR A 277 28.54 -1.50 3.56
CA TYR A 277 27.83 -1.35 2.31
C TYR A 277 28.74 -0.85 1.20
N ASP A 278 28.57 -1.39 0.00
CA ASP A 278 29.04 -0.71 -1.22
C ASP A 278 28.10 0.46 -1.54
N THR A 279 28.49 1.67 -1.18
CA THR A 279 27.68 2.87 -1.41
C THR A 279 27.66 3.31 -2.86
N ASP A 280 28.48 2.74 -3.73
CA ASP A 280 28.47 2.97 -5.18
C ASP A 280 27.52 2.04 -5.94
N ASP A 281 27.04 0.96 -5.28
CA ASP A 281 26.03 0.07 -5.84
C ASP A 281 24.74 0.86 -6.20
N PRO A 282 24.26 0.78 -7.46
CA PRO A 282 23.00 1.38 -7.87
C PRO A 282 21.78 0.95 -7.05
N GLU A 283 21.73 -0.30 -6.57
CA GLU A 283 20.65 -0.80 -5.73
C GLU A 283 20.69 -0.15 -4.34
N TYR A 284 21.89 -0.03 -3.74
CA TYR A 284 22.05 0.72 -2.50
C TYR A 284 21.55 2.15 -2.62
N ARG A 285 21.99 2.88 -3.66
CA ARG A 285 21.58 4.28 -3.90
C ARG A 285 20.07 4.40 -4.11
N ARG A 286 19.48 3.48 -4.85
CA ARG A 286 18.03 3.47 -5.10
C ARG A 286 17.23 3.30 -3.81
N TYR A 287 17.61 2.35 -2.98
CA TYR A 287 16.84 1.97 -1.81
C TYR A 287 17.26 2.65 -0.51
N THR A 288 18.18 3.63 -0.58
CA THR A 288 18.47 4.61 0.48
C THR A 288 18.03 6.03 0.13
N ALA A 289 17.45 6.24 -1.07
CA ALA A 289 16.93 7.54 -1.51
C ALA A 289 15.45 7.74 -1.14
N GLU A 290 15.00 8.99 -1.22
CA GLU A 290 13.59 9.34 -1.23
C GLU A 290 12.88 8.74 -2.44
N ALA A 291 11.58 8.47 -2.28
CA ALA A 291 10.71 7.94 -3.33
C ALA A 291 9.27 8.43 -3.06
N PRO A 292 8.30 8.22 -3.97
CA PRO A 292 6.91 8.48 -3.66
C PRO A 292 6.52 7.85 -2.32
N HIS A 293 5.92 8.64 -1.41
CA HIS A 293 5.55 8.27 -0.03
C HIS A 293 6.70 7.98 0.95
N ILE A 294 7.94 8.01 0.51
CA ILE A 294 9.14 7.92 1.36
C ILE A 294 9.82 9.29 1.34
N VAL A 295 9.45 10.15 2.30
CA VAL A 295 9.88 11.56 2.35
C VAL A 295 10.64 11.81 3.65
N PHE A 296 11.87 12.32 3.54
CA PHE A 296 12.77 12.58 4.66
C PHE A 296 12.45 13.91 5.36
N THR A 297 11.25 14.00 5.95
CA THR A 297 10.83 15.17 6.70
C THR A 297 11.68 15.38 7.95
N ASP A 298 11.69 16.60 8.48
CA ASP A 298 12.42 16.90 9.72
C ASP A 298 11.89 16.10 10.91
N ALA A 299 10.59 15.80 10.95
CA ALA A 299 9.98 14.93 11.96
C ALA A 299 10.54 13.50 11.85
N MET A 300 10.69 12.95 10.64
CA MET A 300 11.29 11.62 10.42
C MET A 300 12.75 11.59 10.83
N LYS A 301 13.52 12.61 10.47
CA LYS A 301 14.94 12.74 10.85
C LYS A 301 15.11 12.84 12.38
N ALA A 302 14.27 13.62 13.03
CA ALA A 302 14.29 13.76 14.49
C ALA A 302 13.97 12.44 15.18
N LEU A 303 12.92 11.74 14.72
CA LEU A 303 12.54 10.43 15.26
C LEU A 303 13.64 9.39 15.07
N ALA A 304 14.22 9.28 13.87
CA ALA A 304 15.29 8.32 13.62
C ALA A 304 16.51 8.57 14.50
N LYS A 305 16.87 9.84 14.72
CA LYS A 305 17.95 10.22 15.63
C LYS A 305 17.61 9.88 17.10
N GLU A 306 16.39 10.13 17.52
CA GLU A 306 15.90 9.81 18.87
C GLU A 306 16.03 8.30 19.15
N ILE A 307 15.51 7.46 18.21
CA ILE A 307 15.49 6.00 18.40
C ILE A 307 16.90 5.40 18.30
N ALA A 308 17.69 5.83 17.30
CA ALA A 308 19.03 5.26 17.07
C ALA A 308 20.06 5.76 18.09
N GLY A 309 19.90 6.96 18.62
CA GLY A 309 20.89 7.54 19.55
C GLY A 309 22.29 7.62 18.92
N THR A 310 23.25 6.93 19.53
CA THR A 310 24.64 6.80 19.05
C THR A 310 24.94 5.49 18.35
N GLU A 311 23.94 4.63 18.16
CA GLU A 311 24.12 3.33 17.50
C GLU A 311 24.51 3.50 16.02
N THR A 312 25.53 2.77 15.59
CA THR A 312 26.04 2.80 14.21
C THR A 312 25.77 1.52 13.42
N ASN A 313 25.53 0.39 14.11
CA ASN A 313 25.24 -0.87 13.46
C ASN A 313 23.87 -0.81 12.77
N PRO A 314 23.79 -0.96 11.44
CA PRO A 314 22.54 -0.80 10.68
C PRO A 314 21.47 -1.82 11.06
N LEU A 315 21.86 -3.05 11.41
CA LEU A 315 20.92 -4.09 11.84
C LEU A 315 20.28 -3.74 13.19
N VAL A 316 21.09 -3.24 14.15
CA VAL A 316 20.61 -2.83 15.48
C VAL A 316 19.68 -1.61 15.37
N ARG A 317 20.06 -0.63 14.51
CA ARG A 317 19.22 0.55 14.21
C ARG A 317 17.87 0.16 13.61
N ALA A 318 17.88 -0.70 12.57
CA ALA A 318 16.65 -1.18 11.94
C ALA A 318 15.75 -1.91 12.93
N ARG A 319 16.34 -2.78 13.79
CA ARG A 319 15.61 -3.49 14.84
C ARG A 319 15.00 -2.53 15.88
N SER A 320 15.70 -1.44 16.19
CA SER A 320 15.20 -0.42 17.10
C SER A 320 14.01 0.35 16.49
N PHE A 321 14.06 0.69 15.20
CA PHE A 321 12.94 1.30 14.48
C PHE A 321 11.71 0.37 14.46
N TYR A 322 11.93 -0.91 14.14
CA TYR A 322 10.88 -1.93 14.13
C TYR A 322 10.20 -2.06 15.51
N ARG A 323 10.98 -2.18 16.59
CA ARG A 323 10.47 -2.29 17.95
C ARG A 323 9.73 -1.03 18.39
N TRP A 324 10.26 0.14 18.04
CA TRP A 324 9.58 1.39 18.34
C TRP A 324 8.21 1.46 17.65
N ILE A 325 8.11 1.04 16.40
CA ILE A 325 6.83 0.99 15.67
C ILE A 325 5.88 0.02 16.37
N ALA A 326 6.33 -1.20 16.70
CA ALA A 326 5.52 -2.20 17.37
C ALA A 326 4.95 -1.74 18.74
N GLU A 327 5.63 -0.80 19.40
CA GLU A 327 5.26 -0.29 20.73
C GLU A 327 4.50 1.05 20.69
N ASN A 328 4.67 1.86 19.63
CA ASN A 328 4.18 3.25 19.59
C ASN A 328 3.14 3.52 18.49
N ILE A 329 2.92 2.59 17.57
CA ILE A 329 1.92 2.70 16.52
C ILE A 329 0.81 1.69 16.81
N GLN A 330 -0.45 2.10 16.64
CA GLN A 330 -1.60 1.20 16.71
C GLN A 330 -2.04 0.79 15.31
N TYR A 331 -2.55 -0.42 15.17
CA TYR A 331 -3.19 -0.81 13.92
C TYR A 331 -4.52 -0.07 13.73
N SER A 332 -4.79 0.36 12.50
CA SER A 332 -6.05 0.97 12.12
C SER A 332 -6.23 0.87 10.62
N TYR A 333 -7.40 0.44 10.14
CA TYR A 333 -7.66 0.49 8.71
C TYR A 333 -7.45 1.91 8.16
N ALA A 334 -6.74 2.00 7.05
CA ALA A 334 -6.47 3.24 6.35
C ALA A 334 -7.62 3.62 5.39
N ARG A 335 -7.61 4.88 5.01
CA ARG A 335 -8.22 5.29 3.75
C ARG A 335 -7.35 4.82 2.57
N GLU A 336 -7.89 4.79 1.36
CA GLU A 336 -7.15 4.34 0.18
C GLU A 336 -5.83 5.11 0.01
N TYR A 337 -4.74 4.40 -0.23
CA TYR A 337 -3.37 4.95 -0.30
C TYR A 337 -3.24 6.04 -1.35
N SER A 338 -3.95 5.89 -2.47
CA SER A 338 -4.00 6.89 -3.54
C SER A 338 -4.50 8.27 -3.09
N THR A 339 -5.17 8.35 -1.93
CA THR A 339 -5.68 9.60 -1.35
C THR A 339 -4.67 10.29 -0.42
N ILE A 340 -3.60 9.60 -0.04
CA ILE A 340 -2.58 10.06 0.93
C ILE A 340 -1.32 10.49 0.17
N ARG A 341 -0.83 11.71 0.42
CA ARG A 341 0.37 12.25 -0.27
C ARG A 341 1.69 11.73 0.28
N ASN A 342 1.74 11.48 1.58
CA ASN A 342 2.93 10.95 2.28
C ASN A 342 2.46 9.92 3.30
N ILE A 343 2.51 8.64 2.93
CA ILE A 343 1.93 7.55 3.72
C ILE A 343 2.72 7.35 5.02
N GLY A 344 4.05 7.27 4.97
CA GLY A 344 4.86 7.13 6.17
C GLY A 344 4.71 8.32 7.14
N GLY A 345 4.65 9.55 6.60
CA GLY A 345 4.41 10.76 7.39
C GLY A 345 3.03 10.79 8.04
N TYR A 346 2.01 10.32 7.33
CA TYR A 346 0.65 10.17 7.87
C TYR A 346 0.62 9.21 9.06
N CYS A 347 1.24 8.03 8.93
CA CYS A 347 1.35 7.05 10.00
C CYS A 347 2.04 7.64 11.25
N LEU A 348 3.15 8.35 11.06
CA LEU A 348 3.87 9.01 12.16
C LEU A 348 3.03 10.08 12.86
N GLU A 349 2.32 10.91 12.10
CA GLU A 349 1.47 11.99 12.64
C GLU A 349 0.30 11.42 13.43
N LYS A 350 -0.39 10.42 12.89
CA LYS A 350 -1.60 9.84 13.48
C LYS A 350 -1.31 8.87 14.62
N LYS A 351 -0.11 8.31 14.69
CA LYS A 351 0.27 7.22 15.60
C LYS A 351 -0.56 5.95 15.43
N TYR A 352 -1.17 5.80 14.26
CA TYR A 352 -1.81 4.57 13.81
C TYR A 352 -1.72 4.44 12.29
N GLY A 353 -1.84 3.21 11.82
CA GLY A 353 -1.86 2.89 10.41
C GLY A 353 -2.28 1.45 10.15
N ASP A 354 -2.40 1.07 8.88
CA ASP A 354 -2.48 -0.31 8.47
C ASP A 354 -1.08 -0.83 8.07
N CYS A 355 -1.02 -2.09 7.62
CA CYS A 355 0.24 -2.77 7.32
C CYS A 355 1.15 -1.98 6.37
N GLY A 356 0.60 -1.39 5.31
CA GLY A 356 1.41 -0.61 4.36
C GLY A 356 1.85 0.74 4.91
N GLN A 357 1.02 1.40 5.70
CA GLN A 357 1.41 2.66 6.36
C GLN A 357 2.55 2.45 7.35
N GLU A 358 2.50 1.36 8.10
CA GLU A 358 3.53 0.93 9.05
C GLU A 358 4.83 0.53 8.32
N ALA A 359 4.71 -0.18 7.18
CA ALA A 359 5.84 -0.53 6.32
C ALA A 359 6.50 0.73 5.72
N PHE A 360 5.72 1.72 5.25
CA PHE A 360 6.28 2.99 4.76
C PHE A 360 6.99 3.78 5.84
N LEU A 361 6.46 3.82 7.06
CA LEU A 361 7.13 4.45 8.20
C LEU A 361 8.48 3.78 8.48
N PHE A 362 8.51 2.45 8.56
CA PHE A 362 9.71 1.68 8.79
C PHE A 362 10.75 1.88 7.68
N MET A 363 10.35 1.73 6.40
CA MET A 363 11.25 1.95 5.26
C MET A 363 11.81 3.36 5.23
N THR A 364 11.00 4.38 5.57
CA THR A 364 11.47 5.77 5.61
C THR A 364 12.56 5.94 6.67
N LEU A 365 12.37 5.41 7.88
CA LEU A 365 13.37 5.45 8.96
C LEU A 365 14.65 4.70 8.57
N CYS A 366 14.54 3.54 7.91
CA CYS A 366 15.68 2.78 7.41
C CYS A 366 16.44 3.56 6.33
N ARG A 367 15.76 3.99 5.26
CA ARG A 367 16.40 4.68 4.12
C ARG A 367 17.11 5.96 4.53
N LEU A 368 16.48 6.82 5.33
CA LEU A 368 17.11 8.06 5.80
C LEU A 368 18.32 7.81 6.74
N SER A 369 18.42 6.58 7.25
CA SER A 369 19.53 6.12 8.08
C SER A 369 20.61 5.36 7.30
N GLY A 370 20.54 5.32 5.95
CA GLY A 370 21.48 4.62 5.08
C GLY A 370 21.30 3.10 5.06
N ILE A 371 20.13 2.59 5.43
CA ILE A 371 19.78 1.17 5.38
C ILE A 371 18.86 0.95 4.19
N PRO A 372 19.28 0.22 3.14
CA PRO A 372 18.42 -0.03 1.98
C PRO A 372 17.16 -0.77 2.39
N ALA A 373 16.00 -0.24 1.99
CA ALA A 373 14.70 -0.83 2.30
C ALA A 373 13.77 -0.78 1.09
N ARG A 374 13.03 -1.87 0.82
CA ARG A 374 12.10 -1.98 -0.29
C ARG A 374 10.79 -2.63 0.10
N TRP A 375 9.77 -2.37 -0.71
CA TRP A 375 8.40 -2.85 -0.52
C TRP A 375 8.22 -4.30 -0.96
N GLN A 376 7.40 -5.05 -0.24
CA GLN A 376 6.78 -6.29 -0.68
C GLN A 376 5.31 -6.31 -0.31
N SER A 377 4.46 -6.88 -1.17
CA SER A 377 3.04 -7.03 -0.88
C SER A 377 2.37 -8.08 -1.74
N ALA A 378 1.22 -8.49 -1.38
CA ALA A 378 -0.01 -8.93 -1.99
C ALA A 378 -0.93 -9.60 -0.96
N TRP A 379 -0.64 -10.81 -0.46
CA TRP A 379 -1.57 -11.54 0.39
C TRP A 379 -0.89 -12.20 1.58
N PHE A 380 -1.55 -12.09 2.73
CA PHE A 380 -1.38 -12.96 3.88
C PHE A 380 -2.47 -14.04 3.82
N THR A 381 -2.08 -15.31 3.83
CA THR A 381 -2.99 -16.43 3.58
C THR A 381 -3.04 -17.44 4.72
N PHE A 382 -2.56 -17.05 5.90
CA PHE A 382 -2.56 -17.91 7.09
C PHE A 382 -3.99 -18.41 7.40
N PRO A 383 -4.18 -19.70 7.72
CA PRO A 383 -5.49 -20.25 8.03
C PRO A 383 -6.21 -19.48 9.13
N GLY A 384 -7.40 -18.97 8.84
CA GLY A 384 -8.18 -18.14 9.77
C GLY A 384 -7.92 -16.63 9.71
N GLY A 385 -6.87 -16.18 9.01
CA GLY A 385 -6.48 -14.75 8.93
C GLY A 385 -6.25 -14.21 7.51
N LYS A 386 -6.84 -14.84 6.48
CA LYS A 386 -6.61 -14.45 5.10
C LYS A 386 -7.05 -13.01 4.80
N THR A 387 -6.10 -12.21 4.29
CA THR A 387 -6.32 -10.81 3.90
C THR A 387 -5.26 -10.35 2.89
N ILE A 388 -5.50 -9.22 2.24
CA ILE A 388 -4.42 -8.47 1.55
C ILE A 388 -3.42 -7.97 2.59
N HIS A 389 -2.13 -7.88 2.22
CA HIS A 389 -1.10 -7.56 3.19
C HIS A 389 0.16 -6.97 2.58
N ASP A 390 0.81 -6.09 3.35
CA ASP A 390 2.01 -5.36 3.02
C ASP A 390 3.09 -5.60 4.07
N TRP A 391 4.33 -5.74 3.60
CA TRP A 391 5.53 -5.81 4.42
C TRP A 391 6.71 -5.23 3.64
N CYS A 392 7.92 -5.40 4.13
CA CYS A 392 9.11 -4.87 3.46
C CYS A 392 10.31 -5.81 3.62
N GLU A 393 11.39 -5.47 2.92
CA GLU A 393 12.70 -6.06 3.09
C GLU A 393 13.73 -4.98 3.35
N ILE A 394 14.77 -5.31 4.11
CA ILE A 394 15.98 -4.48 4.27
C ILE A 394 17.18 -5.26 3.79
N SER A 395 18.13 -4.60 3.16
CA SER A 395 19.40 -5.22 2.78
C SER A 395 20.42 -5.04 3.91
N ILE A 396 20.91 -6.16 4.43
CA ILE A 396 21.91 -6.20 5.51
C ILE A 396 23.05 -7.14 5.10
N PRO A 397 24.24 -6.65 4.72
CA PRO A 397 25.39 -7.50 4.43
C PRO A 397 25.87 -8.25 5.70
N PRO A 398 26.21 -9.55 5.63
CA PRO A 398 26.25 -10.41 4.45
C PRO A 398 24.94 -11.16 4.14
N TYR A 399 23.86 -10.91 4.89
CA TYR A 399 22.59 -11.65 4.78
C TYR A 399 21.84 -11.36 3.47
N GLY A 400 22.12 -10.22 2.79
CA GLY A 400 21.33 -9.74 1.66
C GLY A 400 19.99 -9.16 2.09
N TRP A 401 18.95 -9.35 1.28
CA TRP A 401 17.60 -8.89 1.57
C TRP A 401 16.93 -9.80 2.59
N ILE A 402 16.62 -9.25 3.77
CA ILE A 402 15.88 -9.93 4.84
C ILE A 402 14.49 -9.32 5.01
N PRO A 403 13.42 -10.13 5.22
CA PRO A 403 12.08 -9.63 5.36
C PRO A 403 11.87 -8.96 6.73
N VAL A 404 11.02 -7.94 6.76
CA VAL A 404 10.53 -7.30 7.98
C VAL A 404 9.04 -7.01 7.82
N ASP A 405 8.24 -7.46 8.79
CA ASP A 405 6.80 -7.23 8.80
C ASP A 405 6.42 -6.37 10.02
N PRO A 406 6.34 -5.04 9.89
CA PRO A 406 6.01 -4.14 11.00
C PRO A 406 4.64 -4.40 11.60
N TYR A 407 3.64 -4.71 10.76
CA TYR A 407 2.29 -5.06 11.22
C TYR A 407 2.30 -6.28 12.14
N MET A 408 2.99 -7.36 11.75
CA MET A 408 3.05 -8.55 12.59
C MET A 408 3.78 -8.29 13.93
N GLY A 409 4.67 -7.31 13.94
CA GLY A 409 5.27 -6.81 15.19
C GLY A 409 4.26 -6.14 16.11
N ILE A 410 3.43 -5.24 15.57
CA ILE A 410 2.34 -4.57 16.28
C ILE A 410 1.30 -5.60 16.72
N PHE A 411 0.88 -6.47 15.80
CA PHE A 411 -0.13 -7.48 16.05
C PHE A 411 0.28 -8.43 17.19
N ALA A 412 1.55 -8.85 17.22
CA ALA A 412 2.08 -9.69 18.29
C ALA A 412 2.00 -9.02 19.65
N MET A 413 2.32 -7.73 19.74
CA MET A 413 2.40 -7.00 21.00
C MET A 413 1.06 -6.51 21.52
N GLN A 414 0.10 -6.24 20.63
CA GLN A 414 -1.14 -5.54 20.99
C GLN A 414 -2.41 -6.39 20.86
N TYR A 415 -2.40 -7.45 20.05
CA TYR A 415 -3.63 -8.19 19.70
C TYR A 415 -3.57 -9.71 19.92
N LEU A 416 -2.40 -10.32 20.14
CA LEU A 416 -2.30 -11.73 20.51
C LEU A 416 -2.54 -11.93 22.02
N GLU A 417 -3.71 -11.51 22.50
CA GLU A 417 -4.05 -11.44 23.91
C GLU A 417 -4.10 -12.81 24.63
N THR A 418 -4.27 -13.90 23.86
CA THR A 418 -4.30 -15.26 24.43
C THR A 418 -2.90 -15.82 24.71
N LEU A 419 -1.85 -15.12 24.28
CA LEU A 419 -0.46 -15.49 24.50
C LEU A 419 0.16 -14.66 25.62
N GLY A 420 1.12 -15.27 26.34
CA GLY A 420 1.88 -14.55 27.36
C GLY A 420 2.93 -13.62 26.74
N PRO A 421 3.43 -12.62 27.53
CA PRO A 421 4.36 -11.59 27.04
C PRO A 421 5.67 -12.15 26.43
N VAL A 422 6.13 -13.31 26.86
CA VAL A 422 7.32 -13.97 26.30
C VAL A 422 7.04 -14.45 24.88
N GLN A 423 5.88 -15.06 24.66
CA GLN A 423 5.47 -15.55 23.35
C GLN A 423 5.18 -14.39 22.38
N GLN A 424 4.53 -13.34 22.85
CA GLN A 424 4.28 -12.12 22.08
C GLN A 424 5.60 -11.49 21.56
N ARG A 425 6.57 -11.31 22.46
CA ARG A 425 7.90 -10.79 22.08
C ARG A 425 8.64 -11.72 21.11
N ALA A 426 8.53 -13.02 21.29
CA ALA A 426 9.18 -13.97 20.38
C ALA A 426 8.55 -13.94 18.97
N ILE A 427 7.24 -13.78 18.84
CA ILE A 427 6.57 -13.59 17.54
C ILE A 427 7.00 -12.26 16.92
N ARG A 428 6.98 -11.16 17.69
CA ARG A 428 7.49 -9.88 17.24
C ARG A 428 8.90 -10.00 16.69
N ASP A 429 9.81 -10.60 17.47
CA ASP A 429 11.22 -10.70 17.08
C ASP A 429 11.44 -11.68 15.91
N PHE A 430 10.55 -12.67 15.71
CA PHE A 430 10.55 -13.53 14.53
C PHE A 430 10.31 -12.74 13.25
N TYR A 431 9.33 -11.84 13.21
CA TYR A 431 9.00 -11.05 12.00
C TYR A 431 9.98 -9.91 11.69
N PHE A 432 11.09 -9.85 12.40
CA PHE A 432 12.28 -9.09 12.03
C PHE A 432 13.38 -10.05 11.53
N GLY A 433 13.42 -10.27 10.24
CA GLY A 433 14.29 -11.24 9.57
C GLY A 433 13.63 -12.60 9.33
N GLY A 434 12.36 -12.75 9.65
CA GLY A 434 11.56 -13.94 9.42
C GLY A 434 10.22 -13.67 8.76
N LEU A 435 9.69 -14.69 8.07
CA LEU A 435 8.38 -14.64 7.41
C LEU A 435 7.77 -16.05 7.36
N ASP A 436 6.48 -16.15 7.53
CA ASP A 436 5.77 -17.43 7.41
C ASP A 436 5.52 -17.81 5.94
N GLN A 437 5.24 -19.10 5.66
CA GLN A 437 4.99 -19.62 4.32
C GLN A 437 3.67 -19.14 3.70
N TYR A 438 2.79 -18.58 4.51
CA TYR A 438 1.43 -18.20 4.10
C TYR A 438 1.41 -16.80 3.48
N ARG A 439 2.32 -16.58 2.52
CA ARG A 439 2.48 -15.31 1.81
C ARG A 439 2.40 -15.52 0.30
N ILE A 440 1.79 -14.56 -0.37
CA ILE A 440 1.95 -14.37 -1.80
C ILE A 440 2.61 -13.00 -1.98
N ALA A 441 3.83 -12.98 -2.48
CA ALA A 441 4.53 -11.75 -2.84
C ALA A 441 4.40 -11.55 -4.35
N ALA A 442 3.57 -10.58 -4.76
CA ALA A 442 3.39 -10.21 -6.17
C ALA A 442 4.13 -8.92 -6.54
N ASN A 443 4.50 -8.12 -5.53
CA ASN A 443 5.16 -6.83 -5.70
C ASN A 443 6.52 -6.81 -4.99
N SER A 444 7.51 -6.16 -5.61
CA SER A 444 8.84 -5.91 -5.04
C SER A 444 9.16 -4.43 -4.89
N ASP A 445 8.24 -3.56 -5.29
CA ASP A 445 8.37 -2.11 -5.15
C ASP A 445 6.96 -1.47 -5.21
N HIS A 446 6.84 -0.25 -4.70
CA HIS A 446 5.60 0.51 -4.67
C HIS A 446 5.54 1.53 -5.81
N CYS A 447 4.35 2.04 -6.13
CA CYS A 447 4.11 3.06 -7.16
C CYS A 447 4.62 2.66 -8.56
N GLN A 448 4.56 1.37 -8.89
CA GLN A 448 5.06 0.84 -10.15
C GLN A 448 3.95 0.69 -11.20
N THR A 449 4.35 0.53 -12.46
CA THR A 449 3.44 0.28 -13.58
C THR A 449 3.16 -1.20 -13.77
N LEU A 450 2.00 -1.52 -14.35
CA LEU A 450 1.64 -2.88 -14.75
C LEU A 450 2.21 -3.23 -16.14
N GLU A 451 2.31 -4.51 -16.43
CA GLU A 451 2.67 -5.03 -17.76
C GLU A 451 1.57 -6.00 -18.26
N PRO A 452 0.92 -5.67 -19.41
CA PRO A 452 1.02 -4.40 -20.15
C PRO A 452 0.53 -3.21 -19.31
N ALA A 453 1.03 -1.99 -19.64
CA ALA A 453 0.67 -0.79 -18.89
C ALA A 453 -0.82 -0.45 -19.05
N LYS A 454 -1.47 0.00 -17.97
CA LYS A 454 -2.80 0.62 -18.03
C LYS A 454 -2.77 1.95 -18.77
N GLN A 455 -3.85 2.26 -19.46
CA GLN A 455 -4.03 3.54 -20.14
C GLN A 455 -4.49 4.63 -19.17
N TYR A 456 -5.29 4.26 -18.18
CA TYR A 456 -5.85 5.15 -17.17
C TYR A 456 -5.14 5.01 -15.83
N PHE A 457 -5.42 5.92 -14.89
CA PHE A 457 -4.91 5.80 -13.53
C PHE A 457 -5.35 4.49 -12.90
N ARG A 458 -4.43 3.82 -12.21
CA ARG A 458 -4.75 2.62 -11.45
C ARG A 458 -5.70 2.96 -10.30
N SER A 459 -6.55 2.02 -9.92
CA SER A 459 -7.39 2.15 -8.72
C SER A 459 -6.52 2.26 -7.46
N ASP A 460 -5.49 1.43 -7.34
CA ASP A 460 -4.42 1.59 -6.38
C ASP A 460 -3.12 1.96 -7.08
N VAL A 461 -2.70 3.23 -7.00
CA VAL A 461 -1.46 3.71 -7.63
C VAL A 461 -0.21 3.41 -6.83
N VAL A 462 -0.36 2.97 -5.59
CA VAL A 462 0.74 2.68 -4.66
C VAL A 462 1.08 1.21 -4.67
N ASP A 463 0.07 0.36 -4.51
CA ASP A 463 0.20 -1.08 -4.35
C ASP A 463 -0.54 -1.88 -5.43
N PHE A 464 -0.47 -3.22 -5.37
CA PHE A 464 -1.20 -4.10 -6.28
C PHE A 464 -1.51 -5.45 -5.62
N GLN A 465 -2.68 -5.57 -5.02
CA GLN A 465 -3.09 -6.76 -4.26
C GLN A 465 -4.42 -7.36 -4.74
N ARG A 466 -5.37 -6.48 -5.09
CA ARG A 466 -6.75 -6.83 -5.43
C ARG A 466 -6.94 -7.13 -6.91
N GLY A 467 -6.00 -6.67 -7.73
CA GLY A 467 -6.11 -6.59 -9.17
C GLY A 467 -6.47 -5.18 -9.64
N GLU A 468 -6.54 -5.01 -10.96
CA GLU A 468 -6.89 -3.75 -11.62
C GLU A 468 -7.76 -4.03 -12.84
N VAL A 469 -8.66 -3.12 -13.15
CA VAL A 469 -9.54 -3.20 -14.31
C VAL A 469 -9.66 -1.87 -15.03
N GLU A 470 -9.79 -1.92 -16.35
CA GLU A 470 -10.12 -0.77 -17.20
C GLU A 470 -10.86 -1.19 -18.47
N TRP A 471 -11.41 -0.23 -19.18
CA TRP A 471 -11.96 -0.38 -20.52
C TRP A 471 -11.66 0.88 -21.35
N SER A 472 -12.13 0.96 -22.60
CA SER A 472 -11.87 2.11 -23.48
C SER A 472 -12.38 3.46 -22.93
N GLY A 473 -13.37 3.44 -22.06
CA GLY A 473 -13.96 4.65 -21.46
C GLY A 473 -13.32 5.09 -20.15
N GLY A 474 -12.40 4.30 -19.55
CA GLY A 474 -11.75 4.71 -18.29
C GLY A 474 -11.32 3.58 -17.39
N ASN A 475 -10.73 3.96 -16.25
CA ASN A 475 -10.53 3.07 -15.12
C ASN A 475 -11.88 2.62 -14.54
N ILE A 476 -11.94 1.36 -14.06
CA ILE A 476 -13.07 0.86 -13.29
C ILE A 476 -12.62 0.81 -11.83
N TYR A 477 -13.17 1.73 -11.01
CA TYR A 477 -12.74 1.85 -9.60
C TYR A 477 -13.37 0.78 -8.71
N PHE A 478 -12.86 0.61 -7.49
CA PHE A 478 -13.21 -0.42 -6.52
C PHE A 478 -14.71 -0.54 -6.17
N ASP A 479 -15.49 0.49 -6.40
CA ASP A 479 -16.94 0.49 -6.17
C ASP A 479 -17.75 -0.22 -7.26
N LYS A 480 -17.12 -0.67 -8.35
CA LYS A 480 -17.74 -1.30 -9.52
C LYS A 480 -17.29 -2.73 -9.77
N TRP A 481 -16.52 -3.31 -8.88
CA TRP A 481 -16.08 -4.70 -8.99
C TRP A 481 -15.68 -5.28 -7.63
N ASP A 482 -15.79 -6.59 -7.54
CA ASP A 482 -15.37 -7.39 -6.39
C ASP A 482 -14.28 -8.37 -6.76
N TYR A 483 -13.56 -8.86 -5.76
CA TYR A 483 -12.55 -9.89 -5.90
C TYR A 483 -12.71 -10.96 -4.82
N SER A 484 -12.24 -12.17 -5.12
CA SER A 484 -12.11 -13.24 -4.15
C SER A 484 -10.84 -14.04 -4.38
N LEU A 485 -10.26 -14.56 -3.31
CA LEU A 485 -9.13 -15.48 -3.36
C LEU A 485 -9.44 -16.68 -2.45
N THR A 486 -9.30 -17.88 -3.00
CA THR A 486 -9.29 -19.12 -2.23
C THR A 486 -7.93 -19.77 -2.35
N ILE A 487 -7.45 -20.37 -1.27
CA ILE A 487 -6.15 -21.02 -1.19
C ILE A 487 -6.29 -22.34 -0.45
N GLU A 488 -5.63 -23.36 -0.98
CA GLU A 488 -5.56 -24.70 -0.38
C GLU A 488 -4.10 -25.15 -0.33
N GLU A 489 -3.67 -25.66 0.83
CA GLU A 489 -2.37 -26.31 0.96
C GLU A 489 -2.46 -27.72 0.34
N LYS A 490 -1.60 -28.01 -0.61
CA LYS A 490 -1.47 -29.33 -1.21
C LYS A 490 -0.73 -30.27 -0.26
N LYS A 491 -1.29 -31.44 -0.06
CA LYS A 491 -0.68 -32.50 0.77
C LYS A 491 0.38 -33.28 -0.02
#